data_938c723b88a64b4066ff701c376b49e9
#
_entry.id   938c723b88a64b4066ff701c376b49e9
#
_cell.length_a   1.000
_cell.length_b   1.000
_cell.length_c   1.000
_cell.angle_alpha   90.00
_cell.angle_beta   90.00
_cell.angle_gamma   90.00
#
_symmetry.space_group_name_H-M   'P 1'
#
loop_
_entity.id
_entity.type
_entity.pdbx_description
1 polymer ?
#
loop_
_entity_poly.entity_id
_entity_poly.type
_entity_poly.pdbx_seq_one_letter_code
_entity_poly.pdbx_strand_id
1 'polypeptide(L)'
;PIISYNFGAGNYKRVKLTYRYAMTATVIIGLVATLIFELAPRFVVGMFGQPTNVPNPGDYWEFAEMTFRIFLALVVLTCAIKMTSIFFQAVGKPIHAVISSLTRDIICFVPLVIILPRFFGIKGILYAAPIADLIASLVMIAMTVQFMRSLKRKSAAVPETAASAIKPTHKGVIITIAREHGSAGKQIGKVVAEKLNIPFYYKEVAALAAQESGLHR
;
A
#
# COMPACT_ATOMS: atom_id res chain seq x y z
N PRO A 1 -2.11 -4.90 8.57
CA PRO A 1 -2.53 -6.08 9.33
C PRO A 1 -3.82 -6.70 8.81
N ILE A 2 -4.94 -5.94 8.66
CA ILE A 2 -6.25 -6.49 8.25
C ILE A 2 -6.18 -7.18 6.88
N ILE A 3 -5.53 -6.57 5.88
CA ILE A 3 -5.39 -7.14 4.53
C ILE A 3 -4.55 -8.41 4.56
N SER A 4 -3.39 -8.39 5.24
CA SER A 4 -2.49 -9.55 5.35
C SER A 4 -3.18 -10.74 6.01
N TYR A 5 -3.87 -10.50 7.13
CA TYR A 5 -4.61 -11.53 7.84
C TYR A 5 -5.71 -12.16 6.98
N ASN A 6 -6.58 -11.33 6.38
CA ASN A 6 -7.67 -11.84 5.54
C ASN A 6 -7.17 -12.51 4.26
N PHE A 7 -6.02 -12.07 3.72
CA PHE A 7 -5.39 -12.70 2.56
C PHE A 7 -4.85 -14.08 2.91
N GLY A 8 -4.14 -14.22 4.05
CA GLY A 8 -3.66 -15.50 4.56
C GLY A 8 -4.79 -16.48 4.91
N ALA A 9 -5.90 -15.96 5.44
CA ALA A 9 -7.10 -16.75 5.74
C ALA A 9 -7.97 -17.07 4.51
N GLY A 10 -7.58 -16.71 3.28
CA GLY A 10 -8.35 -16.95 2.06
C GLY A 10 -9.62 -16.08 1.91
N ASN A 11 -9.85 -15.13 2.81
CA ASN A 11 -11.02 -14.25 2.82
C ASN A 11 -10.91 -13.12 1.76
N TYR A 12 -10.79 -13.49 0.48
CA TYR A 12 -10.55 -12.56 -0.61
C TYR A 12 -11.67 -11.51 -0.80
N LYS A 13 -12.90 -11.81 -0.40
CA LYS A 13 -14.02 -10.84 -0.40
C LYS A 13 -13.70 -9.67 0.55
N ARG A 14 -13.23 -9.97 1.78
CA ARG A 14 -12.83 -8.95 2.76
C ARG A 14 -11.58 -8.17 2.34
N VAL A 15 -10.59 -8.84 1.74
CA VAL A 15 -9.40 -8.17 1.19
C VAL A 15 -9.78 -7.10 0.18
N LYS A 16 -10.67 -7.42 -0.77
CA LYS A 16 -11.18 -6.45 -1.76
C LYS A 16 -11.92 -5.30 -1.13
N LEU A 17 -12.79 -5.59 -0.16
CA LEU A 17 -13.59 -4.57 0.52
C LEU A 17 -12.70 -3.60 1.30
N THR A 18 -11.75 -4.13 2.08
CA THR A 18 -10.78 -3.31 2.83
C THR A 18 -9.93 -2.45 1.90
N TYR A 19 -9.43 -3.01 0.78
CA TYR A 19 -8.69 -2.25 -0.21
C TYR A 19 -9.54 -1.12 -0.81
N ARG A 20 -10.81 -1.39 -1.14
CA ARG A 20 -11.73 -0.38 -1.69
C ARG A 20 -11.94 0.78 -0.72
N TYR A 21 -12.22 0.49 0.56
CA TYR A 21 -12.38 1.53 1.57
C TYR A 21 -11.10 2.35 1.78
N ALA A 22 -9.96 1.68 1.89
CA ALA A 22 -8.67 2.35 2.03
C ALA A 22 -8.35 3.23 0.81
N MET A 23 -8.60 2.74 -0.41
CA MET A 23 -8.41 3.50 -1.64
C MET A 23 -9.35 4.72 -1.70
N THR A 24 -10.64 4.54 -1.36
CA THR A 24 -11.60 5.65 -1.33
C THR A 24 -11.18 6.73 -0.34
N ALA A 25 -10.79 6.34 0.88
CA ALA A 25 -10.28 7.29 1.88
C ALA A 25 -9.02 8.03 1.38
N THR A 26 -8.09 7.31 0.77
CA THR A 26 -6.85 7.88 0.21
C THR A 26 -7.15 8.85 -0.92
N VAL A 27 -8.08 8.53 -1.80
CA VAL A 27 -8.50 9.42 -2.91
C VAL A 27 -9.17 10.68 -2.37
N ILE A 28 -10.04 10.56 -1.36
CA ILE A 28 -10.68 11.72 -0.72
C ILE A 28 -9.62 12.64 -0.10
N ILE A 29 -8.69 12.09 0.67
CA ILE A 29 -7.59 12.86 1.28
C ILE A 29 -6.72 13.51 0.20
N GLY A 30 -6.37 12.77 -0.85
CA GLY A 30 -5.62 13.27 -1.98
C GLY A 30 -6.32 14.40 -2.73
N LEU A 31 -7.63 14.30 -2.94
CA LEU A 31 -8.44 15.36 -3.55
C LEU A 31 -8.48 16.61 -2.68
N VAL A 32 -8.67 16.47 -1.37
CA VAL A 32 -8.64 17.61 -0.44
C VAL A 32 -7.27 18.29 -0.48
N ALA A 33 -6.19 17.54 -0.45
CA ALA A 33 -4.84 18.08 -0.56
C ALA A 33 -4.62 18.81 -1.90
N THR A 34 -5.02 18.21 -3.02
CA THR A 34 -4.93 18.82 -4.34
C THR A 34 -5.71 20.13 -4.38
N LEU A 35 -6.94 20.16 -3.86
CA LEU A 35 -7.75 21.39 -3.79
C LEU A 35 -7.07 22.48 -2.98
N ILE A 36 -6.46 22.16 -1.86
CA ILE A 36 -5.71 23.13 -1.04
C ILE A 36 -4.54 23.72 -1.84
N PHE A 37 -3.77 22.88 -2.53
CA PHE A 37 -2.62 23.33 -3.32
C PHE A 37 -3.03 24.14 -4.54
N GLU A 38 -4.17 23.87 -5.15
CA GLU A 38 -4.69 24.62 -6.30
C GLU A 38 -5.35 25.94 -5.91
N LEU A 39 -6.13 25.95 -4.84
CA LEU A 39 -6.93 27.12 -4.45
C LEU A 39 -6.16 28.12 -3.59
N ALA A 40 -5.25 27.61 -2.74
CA ALA A 40 -4.54 28.44 -1.77
C ALA A 40 -3.01 28.22 -1.78
N PRO A 41 -2.32 28.20 -2.94
CA PRO A 41 -0.87 27.95 -3.00
C PRO A 41 -0.07 29.00 -2.20
N ARG A 42 -0.46 30.27 -2.25
CA ARG A 42 0.20 31.35 -1.47
C ARG A 42 0.14 31.10 0.03
N PHE A 43 -0.98 30.64 0.53
CA PHE A 43 -1.12 30.34 1.96
C PHE A 43 -0.17 29.21 2.37
N VAL A 44 -0.11 28.14 1.58
CA VAL A 44 0.76 26.99 1.87
C VAL A 44 2.24 27.39 1.76
N VAL A 45 2.64 28.09 0.70
CA VAL A 45 4.02 28.58 0.56
C VAL A 45 4.40 29.55 1.66
N GLY A 46 3.47 30.44 2.04
CA GLY A 46 3.68 31.42 3.12
C GLY A 46 3.93 30.81 4.50
N MET A 47 3.46 29.57 4.75
CA MET A 47 3.77 28.85 5.99
C MET A 47 5.25 28.49 6.13
N PHE A 48 5.98 28.38 5.02
CA PHE A 48 7.43 28.11 5.03
C PHE A 48 8.30 29.37 5.17
N GLY A 49 7.69 30.54 5.31
CA GLY A 49 8.34 31.81 5.51
C GLY A 49 8.42 32.64 4.23
N GLN A 50 8.80 33.92 4.40
CA GLN A 50 9.00 34.83 3.29
C GLN A 50 10.47 34.86 2.86
N PRO A 51 10.77 34.98 1.57
CA PRO A 51 12.14 35.10 1.10
C PRO A 51 12.70 36.46 1.53
N THR A 52 13.73 36.46 2.37
CA THR A 52 14.36 37.68 2.89
C THR A 52 15.43 38.24 1.99
N ASN A 53 15.96 37.47 1.03
CA ASN A 53 17.10 37.80 0.18
C ASN A 53 16.85 37.64 -1.32
N VAL A 54 15.62 37.88 -1.79
CA VAL A 54 15.29 37.78 -3.22
C VAL A 54 15.17 39.17 -3.81
N PRO A 55 15.83 39.45 -4.95
CA PRO A 55 15.81 40.79 -5.60
C PRO A 55 14.39 41.27 -5.93
N ASN A 56 13.51 40.35 -6.36
CA ASN A 56 12.13 40.65 -6.72
C ASN A 56 11.18 39.65 -6.00
N PRO A 57 10.59 40.00 -4.86
CA PRO A 57 9.65 39.14 -4.16
C PRO A 57 8.42 38.75 -5.01
N GLY A 58 8.03 39.56 -5.98
CA GLY A 58 6.89 39.26 -6.86
C GLY A 58 7.16 38.05 -7.76
N ASP A 59 8.33 37.98 -8.38
CA ASP A 59 8.72 36.87 -9.28
C ASP A 59 8.82 35.55 -8.52
N TYR A 60 9.28 35.62 -7.26
CA TYR A 60 9.31 34.43 -6.37
C TYR A 60 7.92 33.87 -6.14
N TRP A 61 6.96 34.73 -5.77
CA TRP A 61 5.60 34.28 -5.49
C TRP A 61 4.91 33.72 -6.74
N GLU A 62 5.08 34.36 -7.90
CA GLU A 62 4.53 33.87 -9.15
C GLU A 62 5.11 32.49 -9.52
N PHE A 63 6.43 32.32 -9.40
CA PHE A 63 7.07 31.04 -9.66
C PHE A 63 6.68 29.96 -8.66
N ALA A 64 6.59 30.31 -7.39
CA ALA A 64 6.18 29.38 -6.34
C ALA A 64 4.74 28.89 -6.53
N GLU A 65 3.79 29.81 -6.83
CA GLU A 65 2.41 29.44 -7.14
C GLU A 65 2.32 28.53 -8.37
N MET A 66 3.00 28.91 -9.44
CA MET A 66 3.06 28.08 -10.65
C MET A 66 3.64 26.71 -10.36
N THR A 67 4.70 26.63 -9.54
CA THR A 67 5.32 25.37 -9.12
C THR A 67 4.33 24.49 -8.38
N PHE A 68 3.66 25.03 -7.37
CA PHE A 68 2.68 24.25 -6.58
C PHE A 68 1.53 23.75 -7.45
N ARG A 69 0.95 24.60 -8.28
CA ARG A 69 -0.17 24.22 -9.16
C ARG A 69 0.22 23.14 -10.16
N ILE A 70 1.37 23.27 -10.83
CA ILE A 70 1.77 22.30 -11.85
C ILE A 70 2.30 21.02 -11.21
N PHE A 71 3.25 21.14 -10.27
CA PHE A 71 3.96 19.98 -9.73
C PHE A 71 3.07 19.11 -8.84
N LEU A 72 2.12 19.72 -8.12
CA LEU A 72 1.19 19.03 -7.21
C LEU A 72 -0.21 18.80 -7.80
N ALA A 73 -0.42 19.14 -9.08
CA ALA A 73 -1.73 19.00 -9.75
C ALA A 73 -2.34 17.58 -9.61
N LEU A 74 -1.52 16.56 -9.63
CA LEU A 74 -1.93 15.17 -9.62
C LEU A 74 -1.52 14.41 -8.32
N VAL A 75 -1.39 15.12 -7.20
CA VAL A 75 -1.07 14.50 -5.89
C VAL A 75 -2.04 13.37 -5.54
N VAL A 76 -3.31 13.46 -5.95
CA VAL A 76 -4.29 12.39 -5.76
C VAL A 76 -3.83 11.08 -6.41
N LEU A 77 -3.19 11.11 -7.58
CA LEU A 77 -2.66 9.91 -8.24
C LEU A 77 -1.45 9.35 -7.48
N THR A 78 -0.54 10.23 -7.01
CA THR A 78 0.59 9.83 -6.17
C THR A 78 0.09 9.11 -4.90
N CYS A 79 -0.93 9.63 -4.23
CA CYS A 79 -1.55 8.99 -3.06
C CYS A 79 -2.11 7.60 -3.41
N ALA A 80 -2.81 7.46 -4.54
CA ALA A 80 -3.35 6.18 -5.00
C ALA A 80 -2.24 5.17 -5.34
N ILE A 81 -1.15 5.59 -5.97
CA ILE A 81 0.03 4.76 -6.25
C ILE A 81 0.66 4.25 -4.95
N LYS A 82 0.88 5.14 -3.96
CA LYS A 82 1.44 4.77 -2.65
C LYS A 82 0.54 3.78 -1.91
N MET A 83 -0.78 4.02 -1.88
CA MET A 83 -1.74 3.09 -1.27
C MET A 83 -1.71 1.71 -1.92
N THR A 84 -1.63 1.65 -3.25
CA THR A 84 -1.55 0.38 -3.98
C THR A 84 -0.23 -0.35 -3.72
N SER A 85 0.89 0.37 -3.61
CA SER A 85 2.19 -0.19 -3.24
C SER A 85 2.13 -0.85 -1.84
N ILE A 86 1.53 -0.16 -0.85
CA ILE A 86 1.32 -0.69 0.51
C ILE A 86 0.40 -1.93 0.47
N PHE A 87 -0.63 -1.91 -0.38
CA PHE A 87 -1.50 -3.07 -0.57
C PHE A 87 -0.73 -4.30 -1.09
N PHE A 88 0.14 -4.16 -2.10
CA PHE A 88 0.97 -5.26 -2.59
C PHE A 88 1.94 -5.78 -1.53
N GLN A 89 2.51 -4.92 -0.69
CA GLN A 89 3.30 -5.34 0.47
C GLN A 89 2.46 -6.16 1.45
N ALA A 90 1.26 -5.70 1.76
CA ALA A 90 0.35 -6.36 2.70
C ALA A 90 -0.11 -7.75 2.23
N VAL A 91 -0.21 -7.99 0.93
CA VAL A 91 -0.56 -9.32 0.37
C VAL A 91 0.66 -10.22 0.10
N GLY A 92 1.84 -9.84 0.61
CA GLY A 92 3.07 -10.64 0.48
C GLY A 92 3.67 -10.65 -0.93
N LYS A 93 3.42 -9.59 -1.71
CA LYS A 93 4.01 -9.40 -3.05
C LYS A 93 4.92 -8.16 -3.10
N PRO A 94 6.04 -8.16 -2.36
CA PRO A 94 6.92 -6.99 -2.25
C PRO A 94 7.52 -6.57 -3.60
N ILE A 95 7.79 -7.51 -4.49
CA ILE A 95 8.33 -7.20 -5.82
C ILE A 95 7.38 -6.30 -6.61
N HIS A 96 6.06 -6.54 -6.57
CA HIS A 96 5.07 -5.69 -7.24
C HIS A 96 5.04 -4.28 -6.63
N ALA A 97 5.21 -4.18 -5.31
CA ALA A 97 5.29 -2.89 -4.63
C ALA A 97 6.55 -2.10 -5.03
N VAL A 98 7.70 -2.78 -5.13
CA VAL A 98 8.97 -2.19 -5.57
C VAL A 98 8.87 -1.72 -7.02
N ILE A 99 8.38 -2.58 -7.94
CA ILE A 99 8.17 -2.22 -9.35
C ILE A 99 7.30 -0.97 -9.44
N SER A 100 6.21 -0.91 -8.68
CA SER A 100 5.30 0.23 -8.66
C SER A 100 5.98 1.54 -8.28
N SER A 101 6.78 1.52 -7.23
CA SER A 101 7.51 2.70 -6.75
C SER A 101 8.61 3.10 -7.72
N LEU A 102 9.42 2.14 -8.19
CA LEU A 102 10.50 2.39 -9.13
C LEU A 102 10.01 2.89 -10.49
N THR A 103 8.87 2.40 -10.96
CA THR A 103 8.28 2.86 -12.24
C THR A 103 7.99 4.35 -12.17
N ARG A 104 7.40 4.84 -11.08
CA ARG A 104 7.09 6.26 -10.93
C ARG A 104 8.36 7.09 -10.74
N ASP A 105 9.19 6.73 -9.76
CA ASP A 105 10.27 7.60 -9.27
C ASP A 105 11.52 7.51 -10.16
N ILE A 106 11.85 6.35 -10.71
CA ILE A 106 13.08 6.16 -11.51
C ILE A 106 12.76 6.07 -12.99
N ILE A 107 11.85 5.19 -13.40
CA ILE A 107 11.63 4.89 -14.81
C ILE A 107 10.91 6.05 -15.52
N CYS A 108 9.95 6.70 -14.85
CA CYS A 108 9.20 7.80 -15.44
C CYS A 108 9.78 9.17 -15.09
N PHE A 109 9.94 9.47 -13.79
CA PHE A 109 10.28 10.81 -13.35
C PHE A 109 11.70 11.23 -13.75
N VAL A 110 12.72 10.39 -13.52
CA VAL A 110 14.14 10.76 -13.83
C VAL A 110 14.35 11.07 -15.30
N PRO A 111 13.91 10.25 -16.28
CA PRO A 111 14.07 10.60 -17.69
C PRO A 111 13.31 11.88 -18.08
N LEU A 112 12.09 12.07 -17.53
CA LEU A 112 11.31 13.26 -17.83
C LEU A 112 11.96 14.54 -17.31
N VAL A 113 12.54 14.53 -16.10
CA VAL A 113 13.27 15.67 -15.53
C VAL A 113 14.51 16.01 -16.36
N ILE A 114 15.13 15.06 -17.05
CA ILE A 114 16.30 15.30 -17.90
C ILE A 114 15.88 15.79 -19.29
N ILE A 115 14.81 15.22 -19.85
CA ILE A 115 14.40 15.46 -21.24
C ILE A 115 13.57 16.75 -21.37
N LEU A 116 12.54 16.93 -20.50
CA LEU A 116 11.60 18.04 -20.62
C LEU A 116 12.24 19.44 -20.52
N PRO A 117 13.24 19.68 -19.66
CA PRO A 117 13.89 20.98 -19.61
C PRO A 117 14.57 21.40 -20.90
N ARG A 118 14.98 20.46 -21.76
CA ARG A 118 15.56 20.76 -23.07
C ARG A 118 14.57 21.40 -24.04
N PHE A 119 13.25 21.11 -23.84
CA PHE A 119 12.19 21.65 -24.71
C PHE A 119 11.45 22.81 -24.07
N PHE A 120 11.26 22.78 -22.75
CA PHE A 120 10.41 23.74 -22.02
C PHE A 120 11.17 24.57 -20.98
N GLY A 121 12.51 24.47 -20.91
CA GLY A 121 13.32 25.15 -19.90
C GLY A 121 12.93 24.72 -18.48
N ILE A 122 13.00 25.64 -17.52
CA ILE A 122 12.71 25.36 -16.10
C ILE A 122 11.29 24.83 -15.91
N LYS A 123 10.32 25.29 -16.71
CA LYS A 123 8.94 24.79 -16.64
C LYS A 123 8.84 23.29 -16.97
N GLY A 124 9.76 22.75 -17.77
CA GLY A 124 9.83 21.34 -18.09
C GLY A 124 10.02 20.45 -16.85
N ILE A 125 10.78 20.92 -15.87
CA ILE A 125 10.96 20.19 -14.59
C ILE A 125 9.60 20.07 -13.86
N LEU A 126 8.78 21.12 -13.89
CA LEU A 126 7.49 21.15 -13.22
C LEU A 126 6.50 20.17 -13.85
N TYR A 127 6.50 20.05 -15.18
CA TYR A 127 5.64 19.10 -15.89
C TYR A 127 6.07 17.64 -15.73
N ALA A 128 7.30 17.37 -15.35
CA ALA A 128 7.80 16.01 -15.21
C ALA A 128 7.02 15.20 -14.16
N ALA A 129 6.64 15.82 -13.03
CA ALA A 129 5.92 15.13 -11.96
C ALA A 129 4.51 14.67 -12.39
N PRO A 130 3.62 15.54 -12.87
CA PRO A 130 2.28 15.11 -13.27
C PRO A 130 2.30 14.11 -14.44
N ILE A 131 3.23 14.23 -15.38
CA ILE A 131 3.36 13.26 -16.48
C ILE A 131 3.83 11.90 -15.95
N ALA A 132 4.81 11.87 -15.03
CA ALA A 132 5.25 10.65 -14.39
C ALA A 132 4.11 9.98 -13.58
N ASP A 133 3.32 10.77 -12.85
CA ASP A 133 2.17 10.28 -12.09
C ASP A 133 1.09 9.68 -13.00
N LEU A 134 0.81 10.29 -14.15
CA LEU A 134 -0.13 9.74 -15.13
C LEU A 134 0.34 8.39 -15.67
N ILE A 135 1.58 8.30 -16.15
CA ILE A 135 2.14 7.06 -16.70
C ILE A 135 2.17 5.97 -15.64
N ALA A 136 2.68 6.28 -14.44
CA ALA A 136 2.76 5.32 -13.35
C ALA A 136 1.37 4.86 -12.88
N SER A 137 0.36 5.75 -12.86
CA SER A 137 -1.01 5.40 -12.48
C SER A 137 -1.63 4.39 -13.45
N LEU A 138 -1.38 4.52 -14.76
CA LEU A 138 -1.85 3.56 -15.76
C LEU A 138 -1.25 2.17 -15.55
N VAL A 139 0.07 2.10 -15.31
CA VAL A 139 0.75 0.83 -14.99
C VAL A 139 0.17 0.21 -13.72
N MET A 140 -0.04 1.03 -12.68
CA MET A 140 -0.59 0.57 -11.40
C MET A 140 -2.02 0.06 -11.52
N ILE A 141 -2.86 0.74 -12.29
CA ILE A 141 -4.24 0.30 -12.57
C ILE A 141 -4.21 -1.06 -13.26
N ALA A 142 -3.38 -1.22 -14.29
CA ALA A 142 -3.25 -2.49 -15.01
C ALA A 142 -2.82 -3.64 -14.08
N MET A 143 -1.78 -3.44 -13.26
CA MET A 143 -1.31 -4.42 -12.29
C MET A 143 -2.38 -4.77 -11.25
N THR A 144 -3.07 -3.75 -10.72
CA THR A 144 -4.11 -3.93 -9.71
C THR A 144 -5.31 -4.70 -10.28
N VAL A 145 -5.75 -4.37 -11.49
CA VAL A 145 -6.85 -5.07 -12.16
C VAL A 145 -6.50 -6.53 -12.42
N GLN A 146 -5.30 -6.82 -12.92
CA GLN A 146 -4.83 -8.20 -13.12
C GLN A 146 -4.82 -8.97 -11.79
N PHE A 147 -4.29 -8.36 -10.73
CA PHE A 147 -4.26 -8.98 -9.42
C PHE A 147 -5.66 -9.22 -8.86
N MET A 148 -6.57 -8.25 -8.93
CA MET A 148 -7.95 -8.41 -8.47
C MET A 148 -8.73 -9.47 -9.26
N ARG A 149 -8.45 -9.62 -10.56
CA ARG A 149 -9.00 -10.73 -11.38
C ARG A 149 -8.46 -12.08 -10.90
N SER A 150 -7.18 -12.19 -10.57
CA SER A 150 -6.60 -13.42 -10.02
C SER A 150 -7.22 -13.79 -8.67
N LEU A 151 -7.48 -12.80 -7.79
CA LEU A 151 -8.19 -13.02 -6.53
C LEU A 151 -9.63 -13.51 -6.74
N LYS A 152 -10.33 -12.98 -7.76
CA LYS A 152 -11.68 -13.44 -8.10
C LYS A 152 -11.69 -14.90 -8.52
N ARG A 153 -10.69 -15.32 -9.33
CA ARG A 153 -10.54 -16.73 -9.75
C ARG A 153 -10.26 -17.63 -8.53
N LYS A 154 -9.36 -17.23 -7.63
CA LYS A 154 -9.07 -17.98 -6.41
C LYS A 154 -10.29 -18.07 -5.47
N SER A 155 -11.06 -17.00 -5.34
CA SER A 155 -12.29 -16.99 -4.54
C SER A 155 -13.39 -17.90 -5.12
N ALA A 156 -13.40 -18.11 -6.42
CA ALA A 156 -14.35 -19.02 -7.08
C ALA A 156 -13.89 -20.50 -7.04
N ALA A 157 -12.56 -20.71 -6.92
CA ALA A 157 -11.98 -22.04 -6.85
C ALA A 157 -11.96 -22.67 -5.45
N VAL A 158 -12.21 -21.87 -4.40
CA VAL A 158 -12.38 -22.40 -3.03
C VAL A 158 -13.87 -22.72 -2.85
N PRO A 159 -14.26 -24.01 -2.80
CA PRO A 159 -15.64 -24.39 -2.53
C PRO A 159 -16.04 -23.82 -1.16
N GLU A 160 -17.23 -23.26 -1.05
CA GLU A 160 -17.80 -22.79 0.23
C GLU A 160 -17.78 -23.89 1.31
N THR A 161 -17.75 -25.15 0.89
CA THR A 161 -17.64 -26.34 1.73
C THR A 161 -16.32 -26.42 2.51
N ALA A 162 -15.20 -25.86 2.00
CA ALA A 162 -13.94 -25.90 2.73
C ALA A 162 -13.88 -24.87 3.87
N ALA A 163 -14.60 -23.77 3.76
CA ALA A 163 -14.73 -22.79 4.86
C ALA A 163 -15.72 -23.26 5.95
N SER A 164 -16.65 -24.17 5.62
CA SER A 164 -17.59 -24.77 6.57
C SER A 164 -17.12 -26.12 7.14
N ALA A 165 -16.10 -26.74 6.52
CA ALA A 165 -15.58 -28.04 6.96
C ALA A 165 -14.68 -27.96 8.21
N ILE A 166 -14.25 -26.76 8.60
CA ILE A 166 -13.66 -26.52 9.91
C ILE A 166 -14.79 -26.02 10.85
N LYS A 167 -15.84 -26.82 10.99
CA LYS A 167 -16.62 -26.76 12.23
C LYS A 167 -15.72 -27.40 13.28
N PRO A 168 -15.31 -26.68 14.32
CA PRO A 168 -14.60 -27.31 15.42
C PRO A 168 -15.57 -28.33 16.03
N THR A 169 -15.29 -29.63 15.84
CA THR A 169 -16.03 -30.75 16.46
C THR A 169 -15.79 -30.80 17.95
N HIS A 170 -14.91 -29.99 18.48
CA HIS A 170 -14.68 -29.79 19.90
C HIS A 170 -14.82 -28.27 20.23
N LYS A 171 -15.53 -27.97 21.30
CA LYS A 171 -15.51 -26.67 21.98
C LYS A 171 -14.11 -26.47 22.61
N GLY A 172 -13.08 -26.33 21.80
CA GLY A 172 -11.71 -26.13 22.23
C GLY A 172 -11.38 -24.63 22.20
N VAL A 173 -10.76 -24.14 23.26
CA VAL A 173 -10.17 -22.81 23.29
C VAL A 173 -8.83 -22.89 22.58
N ILE A 174 -8.67 -22.09 21.49
CA ILE A 174 -7.39 -21.93 20.81
C ILE A 174 -6.76 -20.62 21.30
N ILE A 175 -5.60 -20.74 21.95
CA ILE A 175 -4.84 -19.59 22.44
C ILE A 175 -3.62 -19.40 21.54
N THR A 176 -3.54 -18.26 20.84
CA THR A 176 -2.40 -17.88 20.04
C THR A 176 -1.55 -16.84 20.77
N ILE A 177 -0.25 -17.13 20.93
CA ILE A 177 0.70 -16.21 21.58
C ILE A 177 1.63 -15.64 20.52
N ALA A 178 1.46 -14.37 20.16
CA ALA A 178 2.40 -13.61 19.34
C ALA A 178 3.61 -13.22 20.20
N ARG A 179 4.82 -13.28 19.62
CA ARG A 179 6.04 -12.97 20.35
C ARG A 179 7.09 -12.33 19.45
N GLU A 180 7.91 -11.49 20.05
CA GLU A 180 9.17 -11.04 19.46
C GLU A 180 10.32 -12.01 19.82
N HIS A 181 11.41 -11.94 19.06
CA HIS A 181 12.59 -12.75 19.32
C HIS A 181 13.17 -12.40 20.70
N GLY A 182 13.41 -13.41 21.57
CA GLY A 182 13.95 -13.20 22.92
C GLY A 182 12.92 -12.89 24.02
N SER A 183 11.61 -12.75 23.72
CA SER A 183 10.55 -12.37 24.69
C SER A 183 10.07 -13.50 25.63
N ALA A 184 10.76 -14.65 25.69
CA ALA A 184 10.35 -15.84 26.46
C ALA A 184 8.94 -16.38 26.12
N GLY A 185 8.29 -15.91 25.06
CA GLY A 185 6.91 -16.29 24.68
C GLY A 185 6.71 -17.81 24.47
N LYS A 186 7.76 -18.56 24.10
CA LYS A 186 7.71 -20.02 24.02
C LYS A 186 7.52 -20.66 25.41
N GLN A 187 8.25 -20.17 26.42
CA GLN A 187 8.17 -20.69 27.78
C GLN A 187 6.82 -20.36 28.41
N ILE A 188 6.34 -19.13 28.21
CA ILE A 188 5.03 -18.70 28.67
C ILE A 188 3.93 -19.54 28.02
N GLY A 189 3.99 -19.77 26.70
CA GLY A 189 3.04 -20.62 25.99
C GLY A 189 3.00 -22.05 26.51
N LYS A 190 4.16 -22.64 26.82
CA LYS A 190 4.24 -23.99 27.39
C LYS A 190 3.61 -24.06 28.77
N VAL A 191 3.91 -23.10 29.65
CA VAL A 191 3.34 -23.04 31.00
C VAL A 191 1.80 -22.81 30.96
N VAL A 192 1.31 -21.99 30.04
CA VAL A 192 -0.13 -21.76 29.85
C VAL A 192 -0.81 -23.05 29.36
N ALA A 193 -0.22 -23.76 28.41
CA ALA A 193 -0.75 -25.01 27.89
C ALA A 193 -0.82 -26.11 28.99
N GLU A 194 0.23 -26.22 29.80
CA GLU A 194 0.27 -27.13 30.94
C GLU A 194 -0.82 -26.79 31.98
N LYS A 195 -0.99 -25.53 32.35
CA LYS A 195 -2.01 -25.09 33.31
C LYS A 195 -3.44 -25.30 32.82
N LEU A 196 -3.67 -25.17 31.51
CA LEU A 196 -4.99 -25.32 30.90
C LEU A 196 -5.25 -26.74 30.40
N ASN A 197 -4.29 -27.64 30.56
CA ASN A 197 -4.34 -29.01 30.06
C ASN A 197 -4.72 -29.12 28.59
N ILE A 198 -4.12 -28.24 27.75
CA ILE A 198 -4.31 -28.22 26.31
C ILE A 198 -3.00 -28.52 25.60
N PRO A 199 -3.01 -29.13 24.40
CA PRO A 199 -1.79 -29.42 23.66
C PRO A 199 -1.07 -28.12 23.24
N PHE A 200 0.26 -28.14 23.36
CA PHE A 200 1.13 -27.03 22.95
C PHE A 200 1.79 -27.34 21.61
N TYR A 201 1.52 -26.51 20.62
CA TYR A 201 2.13 -26.60 19.29
C TYR A 201 3.02 -25.39 19.05
N TYR A 202 4.21 -25.60 18.48
CA TYR A 202 5.16 -24.53 18.19
C TYR A 202 5.50 -24.47 16.69
N LYS A 203 6.62 -25.04 16.29
CA LYS A 203 7.02 -25.09 14.87
C LYS A 203 6.37 -26.25 14.11
N GLU A 204 5.87 -27.21 14.82
CA GLU A 204 5.28 -28.44 14.32
C GLU A 204 3.95 -28.22 13.59
N VAL A 205 3.25 -27.10 13.88
CA VAL A 205 1.94 -26.78 13.26
C VAL A 205 2.06 -26.69 11.74
N ALA A 206 3.14 -26.09 11.22
CA ALA A 206 3.36 -25.99 9.79
C ALA A 206 3.62 -27.36 9.14
N ALA A 207 4.36 -28.25 9.83
CA ALA A 207 4.63 -29.61 9.36
C ALA A 207 3.39 -30.50 9.41
N LEU A 208 2.62 -30.44 10.50
CA LEU A 208 1.37 -31.16 10.66
C LEU A 208 0.32 -30.69 9.63
N ALA A 209 0.17 -29.39 9.45
CA ALA A 209 -0.72 -28.84 8.44
C ALA A 209 -0.31 -29.24 7.01
N ALA A 210 0.98 -29.34 6.71
CA ALA A 210 1.48 -29.83 5.43
C ALA A 210 1.19 -31.33 5.24
N GLN A 211 1.31 -32.14 6.29
CA GLN A 211 0.97 -33.56 6.24
C GLN A 211 -0.52 -33.81 6.03
N GLU A 212 -1.38 -33.11 6.79
CA GLU A 212 -2.83 -33.28 6.68
C GLU A 212 -3.42 -32.67 5.40
N SER A 213 -2.80 -31.63 4.86
CA SER A 213 -3.25 -31.01 3.61
C SER A 213 -2.78 -31.72 2.34
N GLY A 214 -1.93 -32.74 2.43
CA GLY A 214 -1.37 -33.45 1.28
C GLY A 214 -0.43 -32.57 0.43
N LEU A 215 -0.05 -31.42 0.88
CA LEU A 215 0.88 -30.49 0.21
C LEU A 215 2.32 -30.89 0.54
N HIS A 216 2.81 -31.96 -0.08
CA HIS A 216 4.24 -32.21 -0.17
C HIS A 216 4.85 -31.28 -1.21
N ARG A 217 5.62 -30.27 -0.73
CA ARG A 217 6.45 -29.23 -1.36
C ARG A 217 5.77 -27.96 -1.77
#